data_f7e88f5c8731393fe883a5faa1c9cc2d
#
_entry.id   f7e88f5c8731393fe883a5faa1c9cc2d
#
_cell.length_a   1.000
_cell.length_b   1.000
_cell.length_c   1.000
_cell.angle_alpha   90.00
_cell.angle_beta   90.00
_cell.angle_gamma   90.00
#
_symmetry.space_group_name_H-M   'P 1'
#
loop_
_entity.id
_entity.type
_entity.pdbx_description
1 polymer ?
#
loop_
_entity_poly.entity_id
_entity_poly.type
_entity_poly.pdbx_seq_one_letter_code
_entity_poly.pdbx_strand_id
1 'polypeptide(L)'
;KGMMTDLTGGFGVDFSYMARSFGKAVYVEQQERLCEVARHNFHCFGLQQAEVVHGDGGDFLHSLQDKQALIYLDPARRDAHGGKTYAIEDCSPDVTALSDELVERARLVMIKLSPMLDWHAAVVQMKHVCEVHIVSVGGECKELLLVMQQGEAVEKRLFCVNDDNAFVCRIGEE
;
A
#
# COMPACT_ATOMS: atom_id res chain seq x y z
N LYS A 1 -2.39 -19.54 -6.27
CA LYS A 1 -2.04 -18.11 -6.14
C LYS A 1 -3.15 -17.45 -5.33
N GLY A 2 -2.77 -16.63 -4.32
CA GLY A 2 -3.72 -15.96 -3.46
C GLY A 2 -4.47 -14.80 -4.14
N MET A 3 -5.28 -14.08 -3.36
CA MET A 3 -6.00 -12.89 -3.79
C MET A 3 -5.33 -11.64 -3.26
N MET A 4 -5.23 -10.60 -4.08
CA MET A 4 -4.84 -9.26 -3.64
C MET A 4 -5.99 -8.27 -3.77
N THR A 5 -5.96 -7.25 -2.93
CA THR A 5 -6.88 -6.11 -3.02
C THR A 5 -6.10 -4.81 -2.91
N ASP A 6 -6.34 -3.90 -3.86
CA ASP A 6 -5.91 -2.50 -3.79
C ASP A 6 -7.11 -1.66 -3.32
N LEU A 7 -6.99 -1.03 -2.15
CA LEU A 7 -8.05 -0.24 -1.53
C LEU A 7 -8.06 1.24 -1.97
N THR A 8 -7.10 1.64 -2.80
CA THR A 8 -6.87 3.04 -3.20
C THR A 8 -6.59 3.18 -4.69
N GLY A 9 -7.24 2.43 -5.51
CA GLY A 9 -7.03 2.17 -6.93
C GLY A 9 -6.40 3.26 -7.80
N GLY A 10 -6.92 4.49 -7.75
CA GLY A 10 -6.41 5.61 -8.52
C GLY A 10 -6.35 5.33 -10.02
N PHE A 11 -5.22 5.63 -10.67
CA PHE A 11 -5.01 5.29 -12.09
C PHE A 11 -4.71 3.81 -12.35
N GLY A 12 -4.55 2.98 -11.31
CA GLY A 12 -4.33 1.54 -11.41
C GLY A 12 -2.96 1.12 -11.94
N VAL A 13 -1.97 2.01 -11.87
CA VAL A 13 -0.62 1.72 -12.38
C VAL A 13 0.01 0.59 -11.55
N ASP A 14 0.19 0.80 -10.26
CA ASP A 14 0.80 -0.18 -9.35
C ASP A 14 0.00 -1.48 -9.34
N PHE A 15 -1.35 -1.37 -9.28
CA PHE A 15 -2.24 -2.51 -9.37
C PHE A 15 -1.97 -3.36 -10.61
N SER A 16 -1.79 -2.73 -11.79
CA SER A 16 -1.62 -3.44 -13.05
C SER A 16 -0.37 -4.32 -13.10
N TYR A 17 0.68 -3.92 -12.38
CA TYR A 17 1.91 -4.70 -12.23
C TYR A 17 1.74 -5.83 -11.20
N MET A 18 1.23 -5.50 -10.01
CA MET A 18 1.10 -6.45 -8.90
C MET A 18 0.08 -7.55 -9.21
N ALA A 19 -1.05 -7.23 -9.83
CA ALA A 19 -2.12 -8.16 -10.15
C ALA A 19 -1.66 -9.40 -10.94
N ARG A 20 -0.60 -9.27 -11.75
CA ARG A 20 -0.03 -10.39 -12.54
C ARG A 20 0.50 -11.53 -11.68
N SER A 21 0.86 -11.25 -10.43
CA SER A 21 1.40 -12.23 -9.49
C SER A 21 0.33 -13.02 -8.72
N PHE A 22 -0.94 -12.61 -8.84
CA PHE A 22 -2.05 -13.18 -8.07
C PHE A 22 -3.05 -13.95 -8.96
N GLY A 23 -3.80 -14.85 -8.34
CA GLY A 23 -4.85 -15.61 -9.04
C GLY A 23 -6.15 -14.82 -9.18
N LYS A 24 -6.41 -13.90 -8.25
CA LYS A 24 -7.48 -12.92 -8.27
C LYS A 24 -6.93 -11.59 -7.74
N ALA A 25 -7.34 -10.48 -8.34
CA ALA A 25 -6.96 -9.14 -7.92
C ALA A 25 -8.19 -8.22 -7.95
N VAL A 26 -8.44 -7.51 -6.84
CA VAL A 26 -9.56 -6.58 -6.71
C VAL A 26 -9.00 -5.17 -6.61
N TYR A 27 -9.49 -4.29 -7.45
CA TYR A 27 -9.19 -2.86 -7.49
C TYR A 27 -10.41 -2.11 -6.99
N VAL A 28 -10.25 -1.29 -5.94
CA VAL A 28 -11.32 -0.50 -5.33
C VAL A 28 -11.02 0.99 -5.51
N GLU A 29 -11.97 1.75 -6.05
CA GLU A 29 -11.81 3.18 -6.31
C GLU A 29 -13.14 3.91 -6.14
N GLN A 30 -13.11 5.08 -5.48
CA GLN A 30 -14.29 5.90 -5.18
C GLN A 30 -14.80 6.67 -6.41
N GLN A 31 -13.92 7.01 -7.34
CA GLN A 31 -14.27 7.78 -8.52
C GLN A 31 -14.70 6.86 -9.66
N GLU A 32 -16.00 6.89 -10.00
CA GLU A 32 -16.56 6.05 -11.07
C GLU A 32 -15.81 6.20 -12.40
N ARG A 33 -15.40 7.43 -12.74
CA ARG A 33 -14.64 7.70 -13.97
C ARG A 33 -13.28 6.98 -13.98
N LEU A 34 -12.59 6.88 -12.84
CA LEU A 34 -11.34 6.12 -12.75
C LEU A 34 -11.59 4.62 -12.85
N CYS A 35 -12.71 4.12 -12.29
CA CYS A 35 -13.14 2.74 -12.46
C CYS A 35 -13.37 2.38 -13.93
N GLU A 36 -13.99 3.27 -14.72
CA GLU A 36 -14.21 3.07 -16.17
C GLU A 36 -12.87 2.98 -16.91
N VAL A 37 -11.94 3.91 -16.63
CA VAL A 37 -10.59 3.91 -17.20
C VAL A 37 -9.84 2.63 -16.84
N ALA A 38 -9.90 2.24 -15.56
CA ALA A 38 -9.25 1.03 -15.06
C ALA A 38 -9.78 -0.23 -15.75
N ARG A 39 -11.11 -0.39 -15.91
CA ARG A 39 -11.70 -1.53 -16.63
C ARG A 39 -11.19 -1.64 -18.05
N HIS A 40 -11.15 -0.50 -18.77
CA HIS A 40 -10.62 -0.46 -20.13
C HIS A 40 -9.14 -0.87 -20.18
N ASN A 41 -8.31 -0.27 -19.33
CA ASN A 41 -6.88 -0.51 -19.31
C ASN A 41 -6.54 -1.95 -18.91
N PHE A 42 -7.18 -2.48 -17.87
CA PHE A 42 -6.94 -3.86 -17.43
C PHE A 42 -7.36 -4.88 -18.49
N HIS A 43 -8.42 -4.60 -19.22
CA HIS A 43 -8.78 -5.41 -20.39
C HIS A 43 -7.68 -5.37 -21.47
N CYS A 44 -7.19 -4.18 -21.82
CA CYS A 44 -6.09 -4.01 -22.81
C CYS A 44 -4.79 -4.69 -22.34
N PHE A 45 -4.52 -4.71 -21.03
CA PHE A 45 -3.35 -5.38 -20.45
C PHE A 45 -3.51 -6.89 -20.29
N GLY A 46 -4.69 -7.44 -20.63
CA GLY A 46 -4.98 -8.87 -20.50
C GLY A 46 -5.10 -9.36 -19.05
N LEU A 47 -5.43 -8.49 -18.09
CA LEU A 47 -5.59 -8.81 -16.67
C LEU A 47 -6.98 -9.41 -16.41
N GLN A 48 -7.23 -10.63 -16.91
CA GLN A 48 -8.53 -11.29 -16.77
C GLN A 48 -8.93 -11.61 -15.32
N GLN A 49 -7.96 -11.70 -14.42
CA GLN A 49 -8.16 -11.93 -12.98
C GLN A 49 -8.49 -10.65 -12.20
N ALA A 50 -8.44 -9.47 -12.85
CA ALA A 50 -8.72 -8.18 -12.22
C ALA A 50 -10.23 -7.92 -12.17
N GLU A 51 -10.70 -7.56 -10.99
CA GLU A 51 -12.07 -7.10 -10.73
C GLU A 51 -12.01 -5.62 -10.31
N VAL A 52 -12.87 -4.78 -10.90
CA VAL A 52 -12.96 -3.35 -10.58
C VAL A 52 -14.23 -3.08 -9.79
N VAL A 53 -14.08 -2.62 -8.58
CA VAL A 53 -15.15 -2.25 -7.66
C VAL A 53 -15.19 -0.74 -7.52
N HIS A 54 -16.36 -0.12 -7.76
CA HIS A 54 -16.62 1.28 -7.47
C HIS A 54 -17.11 1.38 -6.01
N GLY A 55 -16.34 2.05 -5.15
CA GLY A 55 -16.69 2.20 -3.74
C GLY A 55 -15.57 2.77 -2.89
N ASP A 56 -15.86 2.95 -1.61
CA ASP A 56 -14.88 3.36 -0.60
C ASP A 56 -14.01 2.18 -0.17
N GLY A 57 -12.69 2.39 -0.09
CA GLY A 57 -11.74 1.33 0.28
C GLY A 57 -11.89 0.85 1.73
N GLY A 58 -12.26 1.76 2.66
CA GLY A 58 -12.53 1.40 4.06
C GLY A 58 -13.78 0.56 4.19
N ASP A 59 -14.88 0.95 3.52
CA ASP A 59 -16.12 0.18 3.50
C ASP A 59 -15.89 -1.21 2.87
N PHE A 60 -15.08 -1.26 1.82
CA PHE A 60 -14.72 -2.53 1.19
C PHE A 60 -13.90 -3.42 2.15
N LEU A 61 -12.92 -2.84 2.86
CA LEU A 61 -12.13 -3.56 3.88
C LEU A 61 -13.04 -4.19 4.94
N HIS A 62 -13.99 -3.43 5.48
CA HIS A 62 -14.96 -3.92 6.49
C HIS A 62 -15.84 -5.06 5.96
N SER A 63 -16.11 -5.09 4.66
CA SER A 63 -16.93 -6.12 4.02
C SER A 63 -16.20 -7.42 3.72
N LEU A 64 -14.85 -7.42 3.76
CA LEU A 64 -14.04 -8.61 3.44
C LEU A 64 -14.35 -9.76 4.40
N GLN A 65 -14.64 -10.93 3.84
CA GLN A 65 -14.85 -12.15 4.61
C GLN A 65 -13.62 -13.07 4.60
N ASP A 66 -12.95 -13.12 3.44
CA ASP A 66 -11.80 -13.99 3.22
C ASP A 66 -10.48 -13.24 3.44
N LYS A 67 -9.51 -13.92 4.06
CA LYS A 67 -8.17 -13.37 4.29
C LYS A 67 -7.42 -13.24 2.97
N GLN A 68 -7.00 -12.02 2.66
CA GLN A 68 -6.24 -11.68 1.46
C GLN A 68 -4.79 -12.15 1.57
N ALA A 69 -4.15 -12.45 0.44
CA ALA A 69 -2.69 -12.66 0.41
C ALA A 69 -1.94 -11.33 0.55
N LEU A 70 -2.49 -10.26 -0.07
CA LEU A 70 -1.97 -8.91 -0.01
C LEU A 70 -3.13 -7.90 0.00
N ILE A 71 -3.06 -6.92 0.90
CA ILE A 71 -3.79 -5.65 0.78
C ILE A 71 -2.77 -4.56 0.48
N TYR A 72 -3.02 -3.77 -0.56
CA TYR A 72 -2.22 -2.63 -0.98
C TYR A 72 -2.98 -1.34 -0.77
N LEU A 73 -2.26 -0.28 -0.34
CA LEU A 73 -2.77 1.08 -0.20
C LEU A 73 -1.72 2.09 -0.68
N ASP A 74 -2.17 3.08 -1.43
CA ASP A 74 -1.45 4.33 -1.75
C ASP A 74 -2.34 5.51 -1.32
N PRO A 75 -2.46 5.77 0.01
CA PRO A 75 -3.42 6.73 0.52
C PRO A 75 -3.06 8.15 0.10
N ALA A 76 -4.08 8.90 -0.37
CA ALA A 76 -3.92 10.30 -0.69
C ALA A 76 -3.70 11.14 0.59
N ARG A 77 -2.99 12.25 0.47
CA ARG A 77 -2.87 13.21 1.57
C ARG A 77 -4.14 14.03 1.72
N ARG A 78 -4.57 14.28 2.94
CA ARG A 78 -5.63 15.24 3.25
C ARG A 78 -5.03 16.63 3.29
N ASP A 79 -5.18 17.42 2.23
CA ASP A 79 -4.82 18.84 2.20
C ASP A 79 -5.90 19.68 2.91
N ALA A 80 -6.17 19.41 4.18
CA ALA A 80 -7.22 20.15 4.88
C ALA A 80 -6.85 21.63 5.16
N HIS A 81 -5.56 22.03 5.12
CA HIS A 81 -5.17 23.37 5.56
C HIS A 81 -3.93 23.96 4.85
N GLY A 82 -3.52 23.46 3.68
CA GLY A 82 -2.39 24.02 2.91
C GLY A 82 -1.03 24.00 3.64
N GLY A 83 -0.92 23.27 4.73
CA GLY A 83 0.31 23.08 5.51
C GLY A 83 1.10 21.89 5.01
N LYS A 84 2.43 21.98 5.04
CA LYS A 84 3.34 20.86 4.76
C LYS A 84 3.38 19.92 5.97
N THR A 85 2.31 19.24 6.29
CA THR A 85 2.31 18.15 7.28
C THR A 85 2.74 16.87 6.58
N TYR A 86 3.71 16.18 7.18
CA TYR A 86 4.24 14.92 6.68
C TYR A 86 3.92 13.78 7.66
N ALA A 87 2.76 13.86 8.32
CA ALA A 87 2.33 12.85 9.28
C ALA A 87 1.50 11.77 8.58
N ILE A 88 1.68 10.52 9.03
CA ILE A 88 0.97 9.35 8.46
C ILE A 88 -0.54 9.41 8.74
N GLU A 89 -0.95 10.04 9.84
CA GLU A 89 -2.34 10.26 10.23
C GLU A 89 -3.11 11.24 9.31
N ASP A 90 -2.38 12.03 8.51
CA ASP A 90 -2.96 12.95 7.52
C ASP A 90 -3.33 12.24 6.21
N CYS A 91 -3.16 10.93 6.13
CA CYS A 91 -3.50 10.12 4.97
C CYS A 91 -5.01 9.83 4.90
N SER A 92 -5.52 9.64 3.68
CA SER A 92 -6.88 9.17 3.41
C SER A 92 -6.83 7.95 2.47
N PRO A 93 -7.30 6.78 2.93
CA PRO A 93 -7.81 6.46 4.27
C PRO A 93 -6.75 6.61 5.38
N ASP A 94 -7.21 6.78 6.63
CA ASP A 94 -6.34 6.82 7.81
C ASP A 94 -5.79 5.41 8.10
N VAL A 95 -4.58 5.16 7.63
CA VAL A 95 -3.95 3.84 7.73
C VAL A 95 -3.55 3.48 9.17
N THR A 96 -3.39 4.47 10.05
CA THR A 96 -3.07 4.21 11.45
C THR A 96 -4.30 3.67 12.19
N ALA A 97 -5.45 4.26 11.95
CA ALA A 97 -6.73 3.79 12.50
C ALA A 97 -7.14 2.40 11.97
N LEU A 98 -6.80 2.10 10.71
CA LEU A 98 -7.15 0.83 10.06
C LEU A 98 -6.10 -0.28 10.29
N SER A 99 -4.97 0.00 10.94
CA SER A 99 -3.80 -0.89 10.96
C SER A 99 -4.09 -2.28 11.51
N ASP A 100 -4.84 -2.38 12.60
CA ASP A 100 -5.20 -3.66 13.23
C ASP A 100 -6.11 -4.49 12.30
N GLU A 101 -7.14 -3.87 11.71
CA GLU A 101 -8.05 -4.55 10.80
C GLU A 101 -7.35 -4.99 9.50
N LEU A 102 -6.48 -4.17 8.94
CA LEU A 102 -5.72 -4.50 7.74
C LEU A 102 -4.93 -5.80 7.90
N VAL A 103 -4.22 -5.97 9.02
CA VAL A 103 -3.42 -7.19 9.26
C VAL A 103 -4.27 -8.40 9.65
N GLU A 104 -5.47 -8.18 10.17
CA GLU A 104 -6.45 -9.26 10.38
C GLU A 104 -6.99 -9.79 9.05
N ARG A 105 -7.25 -8.89 8.08
CA ARG A 105 -7.83 -9.21 6.77
C ARG A 105 -6.81 -9.66 5.73
N ALA A 106 -5.50 -9.49 5.97
CA ALA A 106 -4.47 -9.90 5.03
C ALA A 106 -3.31 -10.64 5.70
N ARG A 107 -2.56 -11.41 4.90
CA ARG A 107 -1.27 -11.97 5.32
C ARG A 107 -0.19 -10.90 5.33
N LEU A 108 -0.17 -10.08 4.29
CA LEU A 108 0.69 -8.92 4.15
C LEU A 108 -0.15 -7.71 3.80
N VAL A 109 0.24 -6.57 4.35
CA VAL A 109 -0.27 -5.25 3.96
C VAL A 109 0.92 -4.44 3.46
N MET A 110 0.77 -3.79 2.32
CA MET A 110 1.78 -2.90 1.77
C MET A 110 1.18 -1.51 1.63
N ILE A 111 1.83 -0.53 2.23
CA ILE A 111 1.39 0.87 2.18
C ILE A 111 2.48 1.69 1.52
N LYS A 112 2.14 2.33 0.39
CA LYS A 112 3.02 3.29 -0.28
C LYS A 112 2.79 4.68 0.31
N LEU A 113 3.87 5.33 0.68
CA LEU A 113 3.85 6.64 1.30
C LEU A 113 4.79 7.60 0.57
N SER A 114 4.59 8.88 0.81
CA SER A 114 5.50 9.91 0.29
C SER A 114 6.92 9.70 0.81
N PRO A 115 7.95 9.88 -0.05
CA PRO A 115 9.35 9.84 0.37
C PRO A 115 9.74 10.95 1.37
N MET A 116 8.87 11.96 1.53
CA MET A 116 9.06 13.06 2.48
C MET A 116 8.59 12.74 3.91
N LEU A 117 7.94 11.58 4.10
CA LEU A 117 7.44 11.17 5.41
C LEU A 117 8.59 10.62 6.26
N ASP A 118 8.58 10.95 7.56
CA ASP A 118 9.50 10.37 8.52
C ASP A 118 9.13 8.92 8.80
N TRP A 119 9.89 8.00 8.21
CA TRP A 119 9.63 6.57 8.36
C TRP A 119 9.87 6.06 9.78
N HIS A 120 10.77 6.69 10.57
CA HIS A 120 10.97 6.32 11.98
C HIS A 120 9.71 6.60 12.80
N ALA A 121 9.11 7.79 12.60
CA ALA A 121 7.85 8.13 13.25
C ALA A 121 6.74 7.15 12.84
N ALA A 122 6.65 6.79 11.55
CA ALA A 122 5.68 5.82 11.05
C ALA A 122 5.84 4.44 11.71
N VAL A 123 7.07 3.93 11.84
CA VAL A 123 7.37 2.64 12.49
C VAL A 123 7.02 2.63 13.98
N VAL A 124 7.16 3.77 14.66
CA VAL A 124 6.77 3.91 16.06
C VAL A 124 5.25 3.94 16.24
N GLN A 125 4.55 4.60 15.32
CA GLN A 125 3.09 4.74 15.38
C GLN A 125 2.36 3.46 14.95
N MET A 126 2.94 2.67 14.03
CA MET A 126 2.31 1.50 13.45
C MET A 126 2.92 0.19 13.98
N LYS A 127 2.21 -0.49 14.89
CA LYS A 127 2.66 -1.68 15.61
C LYS A 127 3.10 -2.85 14.73
N HIS A 128 2.42 -3.03 13.59
CA HIS A 128 2.53 -4.23 12.75
C HIS A 128 3.56 -4.10 11.62
N VAL A 129 4.30 -2.99 11.55
CA VAL A 129 5.35 -2.81 10.55
C VAL A 129 6.48 -3.79 10.80
N CYS A 130 6.81 -4.60 9.78
CA CYS A 130 7.92 -5.56 9.80
C CYS A 130 9.03 -5.19 8.82
N GLU A 131 8.71 -4.45 7.75
CA GLU A 131 9.70 -3.98 6.79
C GLU A 131 9.42 -2.55 6.37
N VAL A 132 10.49 -1.80 6.15
CA VAL A 132 10.49 -0.46 5.56
C VAL A 132 11.34 -0.52 4.30
N HIS A 133 10.80 -0.06 3.17
CA HIS A 133 11.54 0.02 1.92
C HIS A 133 11.64 1.47 1.47
N ILE A 134 12.86 1.96 1.34
CA ILE A 134 13.19 3.27 0.75
C ILE A 134 13.63 3.01 -0.67
N VAL A 135 12.82 3.42 -1.64
CA VAL A 135 13.05 3.15 -3.06
C VAL A 135 13.51 4.43 -3.75
N SER A 136 14.70 4.36 -4.34
CA SER A 136 15.32 5.46 -5.08
C SER A 136 15.63 5.05 -6.52
N VAL A 137 15.63 6.03 -7.41
CA VAL A 137 16.04 5.90 -8.80
C VAL A 137 16.99 7.04 -9.12
N GLY A 138 18.18 6.72 -9.63
CA GLY A 138 19.21 7.72 -9.95
C GLY A 138 19.64 8.55 -8.73
N GLY A 139 19.61 7.98 -7.53
CA GLY A 139 19.95 8.65 -6.26
C GLY A 139 18.86 9.56 -5.69
N GLU A 140 17.67 9.61 -6.30
CA GLU A 140 16.51 10.36 -5.79
C GLU A 140 15.49 9.40 -5.18
N CYS A 141 15.14 9.61 -3.90
CA CYS A 141 14.09 8.82 -3.24
C CYS A 141 12.74 9.10 -3.89
N LYS A 142 12.10 8.05 -4.39
CA LYS A 142 10.82 8.13 -5.10
C LYS A 142 9.66 7.69 -4.23
N GLU A 143 9.85 6.65 -3.43
CA GLU A 143 8.78 6.01 -2.68
C GLU A 143 9.30 5.50 -1.33
N LEU A 144 8.40 5.51 -0.36
CA LEU A 144 8.54 4.83 0.92
C LEU A 144 7.45 3.75 0.99
N LEU A 145 7.84 2.48 1.19
CA LEU A 145 6.87 1.40 1.37
C LEU A 145 6.99 0.85 2.78
N LEU A 146 5.86 0.70 3.45
CA LEU A 146 5.75 -0.03 4.72
C LEU A 146 5.11 -1.38 4.43
N VAL A 147 5.72 -2.45 4.94
CA VAL A 147 5.13 -3.79 4.93
C VAL A 147 4.73 -4.16 6.33
N MET A 148 3.49 -4.63 6.48
CA MET A 148 2.92 -5.02 7.77
C MET A 148 2.40 -6.46 7.71
N GLN A 149 2.45 -7.12 8.85
CA GLN A 149 1.81 -8.43 9.08
C GLN A 149 1.32 -8.53 10.52
N GLN A 150 0.39 -9.44 10.77
CA GLN A 150 -0.20 -9.63 12.09
C GLN A 150 0.85 -9.97 13.14
N GLY A 151 0.80 -9.30 14.29
CA GLY A 151 1.74 -9.44 15.40
C GLY A 151 2.82 -8.35 15.41
N GLU A 152 3.63 -8.34 16.47
CA GLU A 152 4.82 -7.50 16.51
C GLU A 152 5.98 -8.27 15.89
N ALA A 153 6.63 -7.68 14.91
CA ALA A 153 7.85 -8.26 14.33
C ALA A 153 8.96 -8.25 15.40
N VAL A 154 9.55 -9.41 15.66
CA VAL A 154 10.70 -9.55 16.57
C VAL A 154 11.90 -8.78 16.04
N GLU A 155 12.04 -8.73 14.71
CA GLU A 155 13.05 -7.94 14.01
C GLU A 155 12.39 -7.18 12.87
N LYS A 156 12.54 -5.86 12.88
CA LYS A 156 12.11 -5.01 11.78
C LYS A 156 13.28 -4.79 10.83
N ARG A 157 13.03 -4.83 9.52
CA ARG A 157 14.08 -4.69 8.49
C ARG A 157 13.91 -3.42 7.68
N LEU A 158 15.02 -2.77 7.38
CA LEU A 158 15.12 -1.65 6.46
C LEU A 158 15.76 -2.11 5.15
N PHE A 159 15.10 -1.84 4.04
CA PHE A 159 15.58 -2.06 2.69
C PHE A 159 15.78 -0.71 2.00
N CYS A 160 17.02 -0.39 1.62
CA CYS A 160 17.33 0.77 0.82
C CYS A 160 17.67 0.30 -0.58
N VAL A 161 16.86 0.68 -1.56
CA VAL A 161 17.04 0.30 -2.96
C VAL A 161 17.33 1.55 -3.79
N ASN A 162 18.37 1.50 -4.61
CA ASN A 162 18.66 2.53 -5.60
C ASN A 162 19.08 1.87 -6.92
N ASP A 163 18.23 1.97 -7.92
CA ASP A 163 18.35 1.27 -9.20
C ASP A 163 18.55 -0.24 -8.98
N ASP A 164 19.67 -0.83 -9.41
CA ASP A 164 19.98 -2.24 -9.26
C ASP A 164 20.71 -2.59 -7.93
N ASN A 165 20.96 -1.59 -7.06
CA ASN A 165 21.66 -1.78 -5.80
C ASN A 165 20.66 -1.85 -4.65
N ALA A 166 20.90 -2.77 -3.72
CA ALA A 166 20.11 -2.89 -2.52
C ALA A 166 20.99 -3.06 -1.29
N PHE A 167 20.64 -2.36 -0.22
CA PHE A 167 21.21 -2.52 1.10
C PHE A 167 20.10 -2.93 2.07
N VAL A 168 20.39 -3.87 2.97
CA VAL A 168 19.44 -4.37 3.95
C VAL A 168 20.10 -4.41 5.32
N CYS A 169 19.42 -3.84 6.32
CA CYS A 169 19.84 -3.92 7.73
C CYS A 169 18.63 -4.11 8.65
N ARG A 170 18.90 -4.34 9.94
CA ARG A 170 17.86 -4.27 10.97
C ARG A 170 17.62 -2.82 11.35
N ILE A 171 16.38 -2.47 11.64
CA ILE A 171 16.05 -1.16 12.17
C ILE A 171 16.63 -1.06 13.59
N GLY A 172 17.43 -0.01 13.82
CA GLY A 172 18.23 0.20 15.03
C GLY A 172 19.72 -0.18 14.90
N GLU A 173 20.14 -0.66 13.71
CA GLU A 173 21.53 -0.98 13.34
C GLU A 173 21.98 -0.20 12.09
N GLU A 174 21.17 0.76 11.57
CA GLU A 174 21.44 1.63 10.43
C GLU A 174 22.48 2.75 10.67
#